data_2fcaf42e6569fb334b17bf674a89d7f5
#
_entry.id   2fcaf42e6569fb334b17bf674a89d7f5
#
_cell.length_a   1.000
_cell.length_b   1.000
_cell.length_c   1.000
_cell.angle_alpha   90.00
_cell.angle_beta   90.00
_cell.angle_gamma   90.00
#
_symmetry.space_group_name_H-M   'P 1'
#
loop_
_entity.id
_entity.type
_entity.pdbx_description
1 polymer ?
#
loop_
_entity_poly.entity_id
_entity_poly.type
_entity_poly.pdbx_seq_one_letter_code
_entity_poly.pdbx_strand_id
1 'polypeptide(L)'
;MACNNKLEMNKTSLHNYHIELGAKMVSFAQWEMPITYSSLIEEHHAVRKTAGIFDVSHMAVFDFSGGDQIGFFVKIFANDIKKIANKNKALYGVLLNESGGILDDLIIYHANDK
;
A
#
# COMPACT_ATOMS: atom_id res chain seq x y z
N MET A 1 19.45 30.28 16.57
CA MET A 1 18.10 30.19 15.96
C MET A 1 17.95 28.78 15.40
N ALA A 2 17.21 27.91 16.10
CA ALA A 2 16.95 26.56 15.62
C ALA A 2 15.85 26.63 14.58
N CYS A 3 16.18 26.37 13.32
CA CYS A 3 15.18 26.14 12.29
C CYS A 3 14.42 24.85 12.62
N ASN A 4 13.23 24.98 13.21
CA ASN A 4 12.25 23.92 13.30
C ASN A 4 11.68 23.67 11.90
N ASN A 5 12.42 22.96 11.04
CA ASN A 5 11.84 22.35 9.86
C ASN A 5 10.96 21.19 10.33
N LYS A 6 9.73 21.50 10.72
CA LYS A 6 8.68 20.52 10.83
C LYS A 6 8.46 20.02 9.40
N LEU A 7 8.96 18.83 9.06
CA LEU A 7 8.67 18.20 7.78
C LEU A 7 7.14 18.15 7.64
N GLU A 8 6.62 18.87 6.66
CA GLU A 8 5.20 18.91 6.38
C GLU A 8 4.81 17.52 5.87
N MET A 9 3.92 16.83 6.61
CA MET A 9 3.45 15.51 6.23
C MET A 9 2.53 15.61 5.02
N ASN A 10 2.63 14.63 4.12
CA ASN A 10 1.69 14.50 3.02
C ASN A 10 0.29 14.19 3.54
N LYS A 11 -0.72 14.61 2.77
CA LYS A 11 -2.13 14.41 3.10
C LYS A 11 -2.83 13.75 1.94
N THR A 12 -3.68 12.77 2.22
CA THR A 12 -4.52 12.14 1.22
C THR A 12 -5.63 13.10 0.79
N SER A 13 -6.28 12.84 -0.34
CA SER A 13 -7.46 13.61 -0.76
C SER A 13 -8.65 13.48 0.20
N LEU A 14 -8.66 12.45 1.05
CA LEU A 14 -9.69 12.20 2.06
C LEU A 14 -9.34 12.74 3.45
N HIS A 15 -8.16 13.36 3.62
CA HIS A 15 -7.63 13.81 4.91
C HIS A 15 -8.64 14.62 5.75
N ASN A 16 -9.32 15.59 5.16
CA ASN A 16 -10.28 16.42 5.87
C ASN A 16 -11.51 15.61 6.31
N TYR A 17 -11.98 14.68 5.48
CA TYR A 17 -13.07 13.78 5.85
C TYR A 17 -12.72 12.88 7.03
N HIS A 18 -11.48 12.39 7.10
CA HIS A 18 -11.01 11.62 8.26
C HIS A 18 -11.11 12.43 9.55
N ILE A 19 -10.69 13.71 9.53
CA ILE A 19 -10.79 14.61 10.68
C ILE A 19 -12.25 14.89 11.05
N GLU A 20 -13.11 15.20 10.08
CA GLU A 20 -14.54 15.45 10.28
C GLU A 20 -15.26 14.23 10.88
N LEU A 21 -14.85 13.03 10.53
CA LEU A 21 -15.35 11.77 11.08
C LEU A 21 -14.75 11.42 12.46
N GLY A 22 -13.91 12.29 13.02
CA GLY A 22 -13.31 12.10 14.33
C GLY A 22 -12.14 11.10 14.37
N ALA A 23 -11.50 10.85 13.24
CA ALA A 23 -10.37 9.95 13.18
C ALA A 23 -9.18 10.43 14.03
N LYS A 24 -8.54 9.52 14.72
CA LYS A 24 -7.24 9.76 15.33
C LYS A 24 -6.17 9.68 14.25
N MET A 25 -5.59 10.82 13.89
CA MET A 25 -4.56 10.94 12.87
C MET A 25 -3.17 10.65 13.46
N VAL A 26 -2.33 9.94 12.69
CA VAL A 26 -0.95 9.59 13.05
C VAL A 26 -0.03 9.76 11.85
N SER A 27 1.27 9.93 12.13
CA SER A 27 2.30 9.90 11.10
C SER A 27 2.56 8.45 10.65
N PHE A 28 2.45 8.20 9.34
CA PHE A 28 2.74 6.91 8.72
C PHE A 28 3.43 7.14 7.37
N ALA A 29 4.67 6.67 7.21
CA ALA A 29 5.46 6.78 5.97
C ALA A 29 5.43 8.20 5.35
N GLN A 30 5.63 9.25 6.16
CA GLN A 30 5.57 10.67 5.79
C GLN A 30 4.16 11.19 5.41
N TRP A 31 3.11 10.41 5.65
CA TRP A 31 1.72 10.81 5.48
C TRP A 31 1.03 10.98 6.83
N GLU A 32 0.06 11.86 6.90
CA GLU A 32 -0.86 11.96 8.04
C GLU A 32 -2.09 11.09 7.76
N MET A 33 -2.16 9.93 8.45
CA MET A 33 -3.14 8.88 8.17
C MET A 33 -4.04 8.58 9.38
N PRO A 34 -5.31 8.19 9.16
CA PRO A 34 -6.19 7.78 10.24
C PRO A 34 -5.79 6.39 10.77
N ILE A 35 -5.64 6.24 12.08
CA ILE A 35 -5.38 4.95 12.71
C ILE A 35 -6.64 4.30 13.28
N THR A 36 -7.59 5.10 13.73
CA THR A 36 -8.87 4.63 14.28
C THR A 36 -9.88 5.78 14.33
N TYR A 37 -11.16 5.45 14.30
CA TYR A 37 -12.27 6.39 14.44
C TYR A 37 -12.99 6.23 15.78
N SER A 38 -13.15 5.01 16.27
CA SER A 38 -13.81 4.70 17.54
C SER A 38 -12.95 3.78 18.40
N SER A 39 -12.89 2.52 18.06
CA SER A 39 -12.17 1.48 18.77
C SER A 39 -11.48 0.54 17.81
N LEU A 40 -10.17 0.33 17.99
CA LEU A 40 -9.38 -0.61 17.17
C LEU A 40 -10.00 -2.01 17.13
N ILE A 41 -10.54 -2.48 18.27
CA ILE A 41 -11.13 -3.82 18.38
C ILE A 41 -12.47 -3.89 17.64
N GLU A 42 -13.31 -2.88 17.78
CA GLU A 42 -14.62 -2.83 17.10
C GLU A 42 -14.45 -2.70 15.59
N GLU A 43 -13.54 -1.84 15.13
CA GLU A 43 -13.22 -1.66 13.72
C GLU A 43 -12.63 -2.95 13.13
N HIS A 44 -11.73 -3.63 13.85
CA HIS A 44 -11.24 -4.95 13.45
C HIS A 44 -12.37 -5.97 13.30
N HIS A 45 -13.29 -6.02 14.26
CA HIS A 45 -14.45 -6.91 14.19
C HIS A 45 -15.40 -6.55 13.05
N ALA A 46 -15.59 -5.26 12.74
CA ALA A 46 -16.40 -4.83 11.62
C ALA A 46 -15.86 -5.40 10.29
N VAL A 47 -14.55 -5.28 10.06
CA VAL A 47 -13.90 -5.86 8.86
C VAL A 47 -14.09 -7.39 8.79
N ARG A 48 -14.01 -8.08 9.93
CA ARG A 48 -14.09 -9.56 10.00
C ARG A 48 -15.51 -10.10 9.89
N LYS A 49 -16.53 -9.36 10.32
CA LYS A 49 -17.91 -9.82 10.45
C LYS A 49 -18.86 -9.18 9.44
N THR A 50 -18.52 -8.00 8.93
CA THR A 50 -19.35 -7.22 8.00
C THR A 50 -18.52 -6.70 6.84
N ALA A 51 -18.11 -5.43 6.88
CA ALA A 51 -17.28 -4.81 5.86
C ALA A 51 -16.43 -3.69 6.45
N GLY A 52 -15.32 -3.35 5.79
CA GLY A 52 -14.48 -2.19 6.10
C GLY A 52 -13.99 -1.50 4.83
N ILE A 53 -13.79 -0.19 4.92
CA ILE A 53 -13.20 0.64 3.86
C ILE A 53 -11.92 1.23 4.41
N PHE A 54 -10.87 1.23 3.58
CA PHE A 54 -9.55 1.74 3.95
C PHE A 54 -9.09 2.79 2.93
N ASP A 55 -8.60 3.93 3.42
CA ASP A 55 -7.88 4.89 2.58
C ASP A 55 -6.46 4.36 2.33
N VAL A 56 -6.17 4.00 1.10
CA VAL A 56 -4.86 3.52 0.64
C VAL A 56 -4.22 4.51 -0.35
N SER A 57 -4.66 5.77 -0.36
CA SER A 57 -4.19 6.80 -1.32
C SER A 57 -2.70 7.16 -1.15
N HIS A 58 -2.07 6.73 -0.07
CA HIS A 58 -0.63 6.86 0.14
C HIS A 58 0.19 5.83 -0.66
N MET A 59 -0.47 4.83 -1.24
CA MET A 59 0.15 3.78 -2.05
C MET A 59 0.20 4.20 -3.53
N ALA A 60 1.27 3.84 -4.22
CA ALA A 60 1.38 4.02 -5.66
C ALA A 60 0.78 2.82 -6.42
N VAL A 61 0.24 3.09 -7.61
CA VAL A 61 -0.22 2.07 -8.55
C VAL A 61 0.58 2.21 -9.84
N PHE A 62 1.14 1.11 -10.33
CA PHE A 62 1.91 1.06 -11.56
C PHE A 62 1.30 0.06 -12.51
N ASP A 63 1.06 0.48 -13.75
CA ASP A 63 0.66 -0.39 -14.84
C ASP A 63 1.89 -0.84 -15.64
N PHE A 64 2.10 -2.17 -15.71
CA PHE A 64 3.16 -2.77 -16.48
C PHE A 64 2.59 -3.46 -17.72
N SER A 65 3.11 -3.08 -18.89
CA SER A 65 2.75 -3.69 -20.17
C SER A 65 4.00 -3.95 -21.00
N GLY A 66 3.96 -4.96 -21.87
CA GLY A 66 5.07 -5.28 -22.76
C GLY A 66 5.34 -6.80 -22.89
N GLY A 67 6.41 -7.14 -23.61
CA GLY A 67 6.65 -8.53 -24.05
C GLY A 67 7.18 -9.50 -22.99
N ASP A 68 8.01 -9.06 -22.02
CA ASP A 68 8.63 -9.94 -21.03
C ASP A 68 8.42 -9.44 -19.59
N GLN A 69 7.18 -9.27 -19.20
CA GLN A 69 6.81 -8.87 -17.84
C GLN A 69 7.24 -9.91 -16.80
N ILE A 70 7.06 -11.19 -17.08
CA ILE A 70 7.45 -12.28 -16.17
C ILE A 70 8.96 -12.27 -15.94
N GLY A 71 9.76 -12.17 -16.99
CA GLY A 71 11.23 -12.11 -16.90
C GLY A 71 11.71 -10.91 -16.10
N PHE A 72 11.04 -9.76 -16.22
CA PHE A 72 11.32 -8.58 -15.41
C PHE A 72 11.09 -8.85 -13.92
N PHE A 73 9.91 -9.33 -13.55
CA PHE A 73 9.59 -9.57 -12.14
C PHE A 73 10.38 -10.70 -11.51
N VAL A 74 10.79 -11.73 -12.28
CA VAL A 74 11.71 -12.79 -11.80
C VAL A 74 13.04 -12.21 -11.28
N LYS A 75 13.49 -11.08 -11.83
CA LYS A 75 14.77 -10.47 -11.44
C LYS A 75 14.70 -9.61 -10.19
N ILE A 76 13.56 -8.96 -9.94
CA ILE A 76 13.47 -7.92 -8.91
C ILE A 76 12.55 -8.28 -7.75
N PHE A 77 11.67 -9.26 -7.92
CA PHE A 77 10.61 -9.59 -6.96
C PHE A 77 10.93 -10.89 -6.21
N ALA A 78 10.99 -10.82 -4.89
CA ALA A 78 11.38 -11.93 -4.03
C ALA A 78 10.20 -12.86 -3.71
N ASN A 79 9.48 -13.29 -4.74
CA ASN A 79 8.51 -14.38 -4.68
C ASN A 79 8.37 -14.99 -6.08
N ASP A 80 7.78 -16.18 -6.17
CA ASP A 80 7.60 -16.87 -7.44
C ASP A 80 6.43 -16.29 -8.24
N ILE A 81 6.75 -15.36 -9.15
CA ILE A 81 5.76 -14.70 -10.03
C ILE A 81 4.96 -15.69 -10.89
N LYS A 82 5.48 -16.88 -11.15
CA LYS A 82 4.79 -17.92 -11.92
C LYS A 82 3.52 -18.42 -11.23
N LYS A 83 3.38 -18.22 -9.90
CA LYS A 83 2.16 -18.54 -9.16
C LYS A 83 0.93 -17.76 -9.66
N ILE A 84 1.16 -16.60 -10.26
CA ILE A 84 0.11 -15.76 -10.85
C ILE A 84 0.17 -15.70 -12.38
N ALA A 85 0.85 -16.67 -13.03
CA ALA A 85 0.87 -16.75 -14.50
C ALA A 85 -0.55 -16.86 -15.10
N ASN A 86 -1.51 -17.43 -14.36
CA ASN A 86 -2.92 -17.37 -14.73
C ASN A 86 -3.53 -16.03 -14.28
N LYS A 87 -4.34 -15.44 -15.16
CA LYS A 87 -5.02 -14.17 -14.95
C LYS A 87 -5.93 -14.14 -13.70
N ASN A 88 -6.25 -12.93 -13.24
CA ASN A 88 -7.10 -12.67 -12.08
C ASN A 88 -6.53 -13.20 -10.75
N LYS A 89 -5.22 -13.21 -10.63
CA LYS A 89 -4.52 -13.55 -9.38
C LYS A 89 -3.68 -12.39 -8.90
N ALA A 90 -3.45 -12.36 -7.59
CA ALA A 90 -2.56 -11.42 -6.94
C ALA A 90 -1.47 -12.17 -6.17
N LEU A 91 -0.30 -11.56 -6.04
CA LEU A 91 0.83 -12.10 -5.30
C LEU A 91 1.53 -10.98 -4.53
N TYR A 92 1.57 -11.12 -3.21
CA TYR A 92 2.34 -10.25 -2.34
C TYR A 92 3.82 -10.68 -2.30
N GLY A 93 4.72 -9.70 -2.20
CA GLY A 93 6.14 -9.94 -2.02
C GLY A 93 6.91 -8.63 -1.87
N VAL A 94 8.23 -8.71 -1.92
CA VAL A 94 9.13 -7.58 -1.70
C VAL A 94 10.08 -7.39 -2.88
N LEU A 95 10.51 -6.15 -3.08
CA LEU A 95 11.63 -5.80 -3.94
C LEU A 95 12.91 -5.80 -3.12
N LEU A 96 13.96 -6.42 -3.65
CA LEU A 96 15.26 -6.49 -3.01
C LEU A 96 16.30 -5.70 -3.80
N ASN A 97 17.26 -5.12 -3.08
CA ASN A 97 18.50 -4.64 -3.68
C ASN A 97 19.49 -5.81 -3.91
N GLU A 98 20.63 -5.52 -4.54
CA GLU A 98 21.65 -6.51 -4.87
C GLU A 98 22.27 -7.21 -3.66
N SER A 99 22.20 -6.59 -2.46
CA SER A 99 22.68 -7.18 -1.21
C SER A 99 21.60 -7.94 -0.42
N GLY A 100 20.38 -8.06 -0.97
CA GLY A 100 19.25 -8.74 -0.34
C GLY A 100 18.48 -7.89 0.66
N GLY A 101 18.78 -6.58 0.77
CA GLY A 101 18.00 -5.64 1.59
C GLY A 101 16.66 -5.32 0.94
N ILE A 102 15.60 -5.23 1.74
CA ILE A 102 14.26 -4.88 1.27
C ILE A 102 14.23 -3.40 0.88
N LEU A 103 13.83 -3.11 -0.36
CA LEU A 103 13.60 -1.77 -0.88
C LEU A 103 12.16 -1.32 -0.64
N ASP A 104 11.20 -2.22 -0.91
CA ASP A 104 9.77 -1.95 -0.77
C ASP A 104 8.99 -3.26 -0.76
N ASP A 105 7.71 -3.19 -0.35
CA ASP A 105 6.77 -4.29 -0.48
C ASP A 105 5.63 -3.92 -1.42
N LEU A 106 5.09 -4.91 -2.14
CA LEU A 106 4.05 -4.68 -3.14
C LEU A 106 3.16 -5.89 -3.38
N ILE A 107 2.03 -5.63 -4.02
CA ILE A 107 1.15 -6.67 -4.54
C ILE A 107 1.13 -6.57 -6.06
N ILE A 108 1.50 -7.65 -6.75
CA ILE A 108 1.39 -7.75 -8.20
C ILE A 108 0.04 -8.39 -8.53
N TYR A 109 -0.74 -7.72 -9.37
CA TYR A 109 -2.00 -8.23 -9.90
C TYR A 109 -1.81 -8.62 -11.36
N HIS A 110 -2.10 -9.87 -11.71
CA HIS A 110 -2.18 -10.26 -13.11
C HIS A 110 -3.60 -9.95 -13.62
N ALA A 111 -3.77 -8.76 -14.15
CA ALA A 111 -5.02 -8.30 -14.75
C ALA A 111 -5.28 -8.95 -16.12
N ASN A 112 -6.51 -8.86 -16.59
CA ASN A 112 -6.84 -9.28 -17.95
C ASN A 112 -6.23 -8.32 -18.97
N ASP A 113 -5.71 -8.85 -20.07
CA ASP A 113 -5.39 -8.07 -21.25
C ASP A 113 -6.68 -7.40 -21.75
N LYS A 114 -6.65 -6.08 -21.86
CA LYS A 114 -7.61 -5.31 -22.65
C LYS A 114 -7.04 -5.03 -24.01
#